data_3f6c7dddf8ca3260ae5a7f195b0e8464
#
_entry.id   3f6c7dddf8ca3260ae5a7f195b0e8464
#
_cell.length_a   1.000
_cell.length_b   1.000
_cell.length_c   1.000
_cell.angle_alpha   90.00
_cell.angle_beta   90.00
_cell.angle_gamma   90.00
#
_symmetry.space_group_name_H-M   'P 1'
#
loop_
_entity.id
_entity.type
_entity.pdbx_description
1 polymer ?
#
loop_
_entity_poly.entity_id
_entity_poly.type
_entity_poly.pdbx_seq_one_letter_code
_entity_poly.pdbx_strand_id
1 'polypeptide(L)'
;TTTGSLIDSVVAANDKGKIKIKKIEDNTAKDVEIIIHLAPGISPDVTIDALYAFTACEVSVSPNTCVIQDDKPRFMSVNDILKENTAQTKALLKKELEIKLNDLQEKIFSSNLLKIFIQEGMYKHPDYEESGDFEQVVTVLTRLFTPFFDQFYREIQREDYKRLIEKPMSSITRFDVKKADELMASLEKEIKQVRHHLRHLTDYAIAWFETLKEKYGKGRDRKTELRQFDRVEAAQ
;
A
#
# COMPACT_ATOMS: atom_id res chain seq x y z
N THR A 1 13.70 31.93 2.52
CA THR A 1 13.75 33.42 2.45
C THR A 1 12.82 33.95 3.53
N THR A 2 13.28 34.91 4.33
CA THR A 2 12.46 35.66 5.28
C THR A 2 11.79 36.84 4.58
N THR A 3 10.69 37.37 5.15
CA THR A 3 10.02 38.60 4.60
C THR A 3 10.99 39.76 4.46
N GLY A 4 11.82 39.99 5.50
CA GLY A 4 12.84 41.04 5.47
C GLY A 4 13.84 40.90 4.30
N SER A 5 14.43 39.69 4.13
CA SER A 5 15.40 39.43 3.07
C SER A 5 14.77 39.53 1.65
N LEU A 6 13.47 39.22 1.53
CA LEU A 6 12.74 39.43 0.29
C LEU A 6 12.59 40.93 0.00
N ILE A 7 12.13 41.69 0.99
CA ILE A 7 11.98 43.16 0.86
C ILE A 7 13.31 43.80 0.50
N ASP A 8 14.37 43.46 1.20
CA ASP A 8 15.72 43.99 0.91
C ASP A 8 16.16 43.67 -0.54
N SER A 9 15.86 42.47 -1.03
CA SER A 9 16.18 42.10 -2.42
C SER A 9 15.38 42.88 -3.46
N VAL A 10 14.12 43.20 -3.16
CA VAL A 10 13.23 44.00 -4.01
C VAL A 10 13.74 45.47 -4.06
N VAL A 11 14.09 46.05 -2.90
CA VAL A 11 14.66 47.41 -2.81
C VAL A 11 15.97 47.44 -3.59
N ALA A 12 16.87 46.48 -3.36
CA ALA A 12 18.14 46.43 -4.09
C ALA A 12 17.99 46.31 -5.61
N ALA A 13 16.97 45.58 -6.08
CA ALA A 13 16.67 45.47 -7.51
C ALA A 13 16.09 46.75 -8.07
N ASN A 14 15.30 47.51 -7.29
CA ASN A 14 14.79 48.82 -7.67
C ASN A 14 15.92 49.84 -7.76
N ASP A 15 16.84 49.89 -6.78
CA ASP A 15 17.98 50.81 -6.75
C ASP A 15 18.93 50.53 -7.93
N LYS A 16 19.05 49.30 -8.38
CA LYS A 16 19.82 48.92 -9.59
C LYS A 16 19.06 49.16 -10.89
N GLY A 17 17.85 49.74 -10.84
CA GLY A 17 17.03 49.99 -12.02
C GLY A 17 16.49 48.78 -12.74
N LYS A 18 16.55 47.59 -12.12
CA LYS A 18 16.05 46.31 -12.67
C LYS A 18 14.54 46.21 -12.64
N ILE A 19 13.92 46.84 -11.64
CA ILE A 19 12.47 46.96 -11.46
C ILE A 19 12.15 48.40 -11.11
N LYS A 20 10.89 48.81 -11.31
CA LYS A 20 10.44 50.18 -10.97
C LYS A 20 9.24 50.07 -10.02
N ILE A 21 9.48 50.28 -8.75
CA ILE A 21 8.45 50.30 -7.71
C ILE A 21 8.35 51.70 -7.09
N LYS A 22 7.17 52.09 -6.63
CA LYS A 22 6.94 53.34 -5.92
C LYS A 22 7.14 53.19 -4.42
N LYS A 23 6.61 52.10 -3.84
CA LYS A 23 6.63 51.84 -2.41
C LYS A 23 6.48 50.35 -2.17
N ILE A 24 7.02 49.83 -1.07
CA ILE A 24 6.81 48.49 -0.55
C ILE A 24 6.33 48.59 0.90
N GLU A 25 5.34 47.82 1.27
CA GLU A 25 4.77 47.77 2.61
C GLU A 25 4.72 46.33 3.09
N ASP A 26 5.11 46.07 4.33
CA ASP A 26 5.01 44.79 5.00
C ASP A 26 3.82 44.84 5.99
N ASN A 27 2.74 44.14 5.64
CA ASN A 27 1.55 44.00 6.45
C ASN A 27 1.47 42.60 7.07
N THR A 28 2.59 41.89 7.18
CA THR A 28 2.67 40.58 7.71
C THR A 28 2.20 40.54 9.16
N ALA A 29 1.16 39.72 9.41
CA ALA A 29 0.65 39.46 10.74
C ALA A 29 0.63 37.92 10.99
N LYS A 30 -0.54 37.26 10.96
CA LYS A 30 -0.67 35.83 11.03
C LYS A 30 -0.25 35.16 9.72
N ASP A 31 -0.61 35.81 8.61
CA ASP A 31 -0.25 35.41 7.26
C ASP A 31 0.72 36.45 6.67
N VAL A 32 1.61 36.00 5.78
CA VAL A 32 2.57 36.88 5.13
C VAL A 32 1.87 37.71 4.05
N GLU A 33 1.93 39.05 4.18
CA GLU A 33 1.37 39.97 3.20
C GLU A 33 2.36 41.13 2.92
N ILE A 34 2.89 41.19 1.69
CA ILE A 34 3.77 42.25 1.24
C ILE A 34 3.09 42.94 0.05
N ILE A 35 2.85 44.24 0.20
CA ILE A 35 2.21 45.06 -0.85
C ILE A 35 3.29 45.88 -1.58
N ILE A 36 3.37 45.70 -2.90
CA ILE A 36 4.27 46.43 -3.79
C ILE A 36 3.44 47.41 -4.64
N HIS A 37 3.64 48.69 -4.41
CA HIS A 37 3.00 49.75 -5.18
C HIS A 37 3.84 50.04 -6.41
N LEU A 38 3.23 49.93 -7.59
CA LEU A 38 3.90 50.25 -8.87
C LEU A 38 3.82 51.71 -9.23
N ALA A 39 4.77 52.17 -10.01
CA ALA A 39 4.69 53.50 -10.60
C ALA A 39 3.62 53.57 -11.71
N PRO A 40 3.00 54.73 -11.98
CA PRO A 40 2.01 54.82 -13.03
C PRO A 40 2.56 54.41 -14.40
N GLY A 41 1.76 53.60 -15.13
CA GLY A 41 2.13 53.10 -16.46
C GLY A 41 2.97 51.79 -16.45
N ILE A 42 3.29 51.23 -15.30
CA ILE A 42 4.00 49.96 -15.20
C ILE A 42 2.98 48.78 -15.16
N SER A 43 3.17 47.78 -16.03
CA SER A 43 2.34 46.60 -16.08
C SER A 43 2.64 45.70 -14.88
N PRO A 44 1.62 45.24 -14.12
CA PRO A 44 1.80 44.26 -13.02
C PRO A 44 2.42 42.96 -13.50
N ASP A 45 2.01 42.42 -14.65
CA ASP A 45 2.49 41.14 -15.15
C ASP A 45 3.99 41.16 -15.46
N VAL A 46 4.46 42.24 -16.14
CA VAL A 46 5.90 42.42 -16.42
C VAL A 46 6.69 42.59 -15.12
N THR A 47 6.09 43.24 -14.12
CA THR A 47 6.74 43.42 -12.82
C THR A 47 6.84 42.08 -12.07
N ILE A 48 5.83 41.24 -12.12
CA ILE A 48 5.86 39.88 -11.50
C ILE A 48 6.99 39.08 -12.12
N ASP A 49 7.11 39.02 -13.43
CA ASP A 49 8.18 38.31 -14.12
C ASP A 49 9.56 38.87 -13.76
N ALA A 50 9.68 40.19 -13.67
CA ALA A 50 10.92 40.87 -13.24
C ALA A 50 11.26 40.58 -11.76
N LEU A 51 10.27 40.45 -10.86
CA LEU A 51 10.48 40.07 -9.48
C LEU A 51 11.05 38.63 -9.40
N TYR A 52 10.54 37.72 -10.18
CA TYR A 52 11.10 36.35 -10.25
C TYR A 52 12.52 36.32 -10.81
N ALA A 53 12.80 37.14 -11.84
CA ALA A 53 14.11 37.14 -12.48
C ALA A 53 15.22 37.85 -11.67
N PHE A 54 14.89 38.88 -10.87
CA PHE A 54 15.89 39.79 -10.28
C PHE A 54 15.86 39.88 -8.76
N THR A 55 14.95 39.19 -8.08
CA THR A 55 14.85 39.28 -6.62
C THR A 55 14.82 37.88 -5.99
N ALA A 56 14.75 37.80 -4.66
CA ALA A 56 14.65 36.54 -3.90
C ALA A 56 13.23 35.94 -3.94
N CYS A 57 12.37 36.30 -4.90
CA CYS A 57 11.09 35.65 -5.16
C CYS A 57 11.26 34.27 -5.72
N GLU A 58 12.38 33.95 -6.37
CA GLU A 58 12.73 32.63 -6.85
C GLU A 58 13.70 31.95 -5.88
N VAL A 59 13.39 30.73 -5.52
CA VAL A 59 14.25 29.87 -4.69
C VAL A 59 14.50 28.57 -5.41
N SER A 60 15.76 28.27 -5.64
CA SER A 60 16.15 26.96 -6.17
C SER A 60 16.03 25.88 -5.10
N VAL A 61 15.23 24.87 -5.36
CA VAL A 61 15.07 23.70 -4.47
C VAL A 61 15.76 22.52 -5.12
N SER A 62 16.88 22.09 -4.53
CA SER A 62 17.61 20.88 -4.94
C SER A 62 17.37 19.78 -3.92
N PRO A 63 16.36 18.93 -4.12
CA PRO A 63 16.08 17.86 -3.17
C PRO A 63 17.19 16.81 -3.20
N ASN A 64 17.86 16.62 -2.08
CA ASN A 64 18.86 15.58 -1.89
C ASN A 64 18.21 14.45 -1.08
N THR A 65 17.48 13.60 -1.77
CA THR A 65 16.69 12.54 -1.16
C THR A 65 17.54 11.31 -0.87
N CYS A 66 17.62 10.92 0.41
CA CYS A 66 18.26 9.71 0.87
C CYS A 66 17.19 8.73 1.37
N VAL A 67 17.19 7.51 0.86
CA VAL A 67 16.32 6.42 1.30
C VAL A 67 17.14 5.26 1.82
N ILE A 68 16.54 4.43 2.67
CA ILE A 68 17.16 3.17 3.11
C ILE A 68 16.60 2.05 2.25
N GLN A 69 17.48 1.37 1.53
CA GLN A 69 17.15 0.20 0.72
C GLN A 69 18.14 -0.93 1.07
N ASP A 70 17.63 -2.10 1.41
CA ASP A 70 18.44 -3.26 1.84
C ASP A 70 19.43 -2.90 2.97
N ASP A 71 18.92 -2.20 3.99
CA ASP A 71 19.68 -1.70 5.17
C ASP A 71 20.84 -0.75 4.83
N LYS A 72 20.85 -0.17 3.62
CA LYS A 72 21.89 0.76 3.17
C LYS A 72 21.27 2.09 2.71
N PRO A 73 21.91 3.24 3.03
CA PRO A 73 21.49 4.52 2.52
C PRO A 73 21.76 4.61 1.02
N ARG A 74 20.75 5.05 0.25
CA ARG A 74 20.86 5.35 -1.17
C ARG A 74 20.32 6.73 -1.48
N PHE A 75 21.08 7.49 -2.26
CA PHE A 75 20.63 8.76 -2.81
C PHE A 75 19.96 8.51 -4.15
N MET A 76 18.71 8.93 -4.26
CA MET A 76 17.88 8.65 -5.43
C MET A 76 17.10 9.89 -5.83
N SER A 77 16.79 10.01 -7.12
CA SER A 77 15.84 11.02 -7.58
C SER A 77 14.41 10.69 -7.12
N VAL A 78 13.54 11.70 -7.04
CA VAL A 78 12.12 11.53 -6.68
C VAL A 78 11.45 10.51 -7.62
N ASN A 79 11.78 10.56 -8.93
CA ASN A 79 11.22 9.63 -9.90
C ASN A 79 11.64 8.18 -9.64
N ASP A 80 12.92 7.97 -9.26
CA ASP A 80 13.40 6.63 -8.96
C ASP A 80 12.80 6.09 -7.67
N ILE A 81 12.61 6.94 -6.64
CA ILE A 81 11.90 6.57 -5.41
C ILE A 81 10.46 6.13 -5.73
N LEU A 82 9.75 6.88 -6.58
CA LEU A 82 8.38 6.51 -6.97
C LEU A 82 8.32 5.17 -7.72
N LYS A 83 9.27 4.91 -8.62
CA LYS A 83 9.36 3.64 -9.34
C LYS A 83 9.64 2.49 -8.38
N GLU A 84 10.62 2.67 -7.49
CA GLU A 84 11.01 1.65 -6.50
C GLU A 84 9.87 1.35 -5.53
N ASN A 85 9.23 2.37 -4.96
CA ASN A 85 8.06 2.20 -4.10
C ASN A 85 6.90 1.50 -4.80
N THR A 86 6.65 1.79 -6.07
CA THR A 86 5.61 1.12 -6.86
C THR A 86 5.94 -0.35 -7.06
N ALA A 87 7.19 -0.67 -7.40
CA ALA A 87 7.66 -2.04 -7.58
C ALA A 87 7.57 -2.83 -6.26
N GLN A 88 8.03 -2.24 -5.16
CA GLN A 88 7.97 -2.83 -3.82
C GLN A 88 6.52 -3.06 -3.38
N THR A 89 5.64 -2.08 -3.57
CA THR A 89 4.22 -2.22 -3.24
C THR A 89 3.59 -3.38 -4.02
N LYS A 90 3.84 -3.48 -5.32
CA LYS A 90 3.36 -4.60 -6.14
C LYS A 90 3.87 -5.95 -5.64
N ALA A 91 5.14 -6.04 -5.22
CA ALA A 91 5.72 -7.25 -4.65
C ALA A 91 5.07 -7.62 -3.30
N LEU A 92 4.79 -6.64 -2.45
CA LEU A 92 4.10 -6.85 -1.17
C LEU A 92 2.66 -7.30 -1.37
N LEU A 93 1.92 -6.70 -2.30
CA LEU A 93 0.56 -7.11 -2.65
C LEU A 93 0.52 -8.56 -3.18
N LYS A 94 1.53 -8.96 -3.98
CA LYS A 94 1.67 -10.36 -4.40
C LYS A 94 1.84 -11.28 -3.21
N LYS A 95 2.76 -10.95 -2.31
CA LYS A 95 3.03 -11.76 -1.11
C LYS A 95 1.81 -11.87 -0.20
N GLU A 96 1.06 -10.78 -0.02
CA GLU A 96 -0.20 -10.77 0.72
C GLU A 96 -1.24 -11.74 0.11
N LEU A 97 -1.39 -11.71 -1.22
CA LEU A 97 -2.28 -12.63 -1.93
C LEU A 97 -1.82 -14.09 -1.82
N GLU A 98 -0.52 -14.36 -1.86
CA GLU A 98 0.05 -15.70 -1.67
C GLU A 98 -0.21 -16.24 -0.26
N ILE A 99 -0.03 -15.41 0.77
CA ILE A 99 -0.35 -15.75 2.17
C ILE A 99 -1.85 -16.04 2.28
N LYS A 100 -2.70 -15.15 1.75
CA LYS A 100 -4.16 -15.33 1.78
C LYS A 100 -4.59 -16.61 1.07
N LEU A 101 -3.97 -16.94 -0.06
CA LEU A 101 -4.23 -18.20 -0.78
C LEU A 101 -3.92 -19.42 0.08
N ASN A 102 -2.75 -19.41 0.71
CA ASN A 102 -2.35 -20.50 1.61
C ASN A 102 -3.32 -20.65 2.77
N ASP A 103 -3.70 -19.56 3.43
CA ASP A 103 -4.64 -19.58 4.55
C ASP A 103 -6.01 -20.13 4.15
N LEU A 104 -6.51 -19.76 2.97
CA LEU A 104 -7.77 -20.28 2.44
C LEU A 104 -7.68 -21.79 2.13
N GLN A 105 -6.57 -22.22 1.54
CA GLN A 105 -6.33 -23.63 1.24
C GLN A 105 -6.22 -24.47 2.52
N GLU A 106 -5.53 -23.97 3.56
CA GLU A 106 -5.46 -24.64 4.87
C GLU A 106 -6.82 -24.72 5.56
N LYS A 107 -7.67 -23.69 5.43
CA LYS A 107 -9.04 -23.73 5.95
C LYS A 107 -9.89 -24.81 5.26
N ILE A 108 -9.82 -24.90 3.94
CA ILE A 108 -10.52 -25.97 3.18
C ILE A 108 -9.99 -27.33 3.59
N PHE A 109 -8.68 -27.48 3.65
CA PHE A 109 -8.04 -28.73 4.06
C PHE A 109 -8.53 -29.20 5.43
N SER A 110 -8.47 -28.33 6.43
CA SER A 110 -8.89 -28.64 7.79
C SER A 110 -10.40 -28.97 7.87
N SER A 111 -11.23 -28.24 7.08
CA SER A 111 -12.68 -28.50 7.03
C SER A 111 -12.98 -29.84 6.35
N ASN A 112 -12.30 -30.16 5.26
CA ASN A 112 -12.47 -31.41 4.55
C ASN A 112 -11.98 -32.61 5.39
N LEU A 113 -10.84 -32.47 6.07
CA LEU A 113 -10.29 -33.46 6.95
C LEU A 113 -11.28 -33.81 8.08
N LEU A 114 -11.84 -32.80 8.73
CA LEU A 114 -12.85 -32.99 9.78
C LEU A 114 -14.15 -33.58 9.21
N LYS A 115 -14.59 -33.14 8.05
CA LYS A 115 -15.78 -33.65 7.39
C LYS A 115 -15.66 -35.16 7.14
N ILE A 116 -14.59 -35.60 6.49
CA ILE A 116 -14.34 -37.02 6.19
C ILE A 116 -14.23 -37.84 7.49
N PHE A 117 -13.48 -37.34 8.48
CA PHE A 117 -13.33 -38.00 9.78
C PHE A 117 -14.69 -38.29 10.44
N ILE A 118 -15.63 -37.35 10.34
CA ILE A 118 -16.97 -37.52 10.94
C ILE A 118 -17.89 -38.35 10.06
N GLN A 119 -17.93 -38.12 8.74
CA GLN A 119 -18.82 -38.82 7.82
C GLN A 119 -18.51 -40.32 7.73
N GLU A 120 -17.22 -40.67 7.71
CA GLU A 120 -16.76 -42.05 7.67
C GLU A 120 -16.77 -42.72 9.07
N GLY A 121 -17.16 -41.96 10.10
CA GLY A 121 -17.23 -42.50 11.46
C GLY A 121 -15.90 -42.96 12.03
N MET A 122 -14.77 -42.37 11.55
CA MET A 122 -13.43 -42.83 11.93
C MET A 122 -13.18 -42.73 13.43
N TYR A 123 -13.84 -41.78 14.10
CA TYR A 123 -13.76 -41.63 15.56
C TYR A 123 -14.45 -42.73 16.37
N LYS A 124 -15.23 -43.62 15.70
CA LYS A 124 -15.90 -44.77 16.30
C LYS A 124 -15.26 -46.12 15.85
N HIS A 125 -14.17 -46.04 15.08
CA HIS A 125 -13.53 -47.24 14.60
C HIS A 125 -12.85 -47.97 15.77
N PRO A 126 -13.05 -49.30 15.94
CA PRO A 126 -12.47 -50.03 17.06
C PRO A 126 -10.98 -49.83 17.25
N ASP A 127 -10.21 -49.91 16.17
CA ASP A 127 -8.75 -49.68 16.21
C ASP A 127 -8.38 -48.27 16.69
N TYR A 128 -9.25 -47.25 16.42
CA TYR A 128 -9.05 -45.90 16.92
C TYR A 128 -9.35 -45.80 18.42
N GLU A 129 -10.44 -46.41 18.88
CA GLU A 129 -10.84 -46.38 20.29
C GLU A 129 -9.87 -47.21 21.17
N GLU A 130 -9.31 -48.28 20.64
CA GLU A 130 -8.34 -49.14 21.33
C GLU A 130 -6.89 -48.63 21.29
N SER A 131 -6.62 -47.54 20.54
CA SER A 131 -5.28 -46.96 20.41
C SER A 131 -4.80 -46.42 21.75
N GLY A 132 -3.67 -46.93 22.24
CA GLY A 132 -3.11 -46.58 23.55
C GLY A 132 -2.24 -45.32 23.56
N ASP A 133 -1.72 -44.94 22.41
CA ASP A 133 -0.86 -43.76 22.28
C ASP A 133 -1.09 -43.00 20.96
N PHE A 134 -0.50 -41.81 20.87
CA PHE A 134 -0.65 -40.91 19.70
C PHE A 134 -0.09 -41.51 18.42
N GLU A 135 0.99 -42.29 18.47
CA GLU A 135 1.61 -42.87 17.27
C GLU A 135 0.70 -43.98 16.68
N GLN A 136 0.05 -44.75 17.53
CA GLN A 136 -0.93 -45.74 17.08
C GLN A 136 -2.13 -45.06 16.45
N VAL A 137 -2.64 -43.98 17.05
CA VAL A 137 -3.72 -43.17 16.49
C VAL A 137 -3.35 -42.63 15.10
N VAL A 138 -2.14 -42.05 14.94
CA VAL A 138 -1.66 -41.57 13.63
C VAL A 138 -1.61 -42.69 12.61
N THR A 139 -1.11 -43.87 12.98
CA THR A 139 -1.01 -45.02 12.09
C THR A 139 -2.40 -45.48 11.63
N VAL A 140 -3.35 -45.61 12.56
CA VAL A 140 -4.73 -45.99 12.26
C VAL A 140 -5.41 -44.99 11.37
N LEU A 141 -5.33 -43.66 11.71
CA LEU A 141 -5.94 -42.60 10.92
C LEU A 141 -5.32 -42.51 9.52
N THR A 142 -4.02 -42.67 9.39
CA THR A 142 -3.35 -42.69 8.08
C THR A 142 -3.93 -43.79 7.18
N ARG A 143 -4.11 -44.99 7.72
CA ARG A 143 -4.74 -46.09 7.00
C ARG A 143 -6.18 -45.78 6.62
N LEU A 144 -6.97 -45.22 7.54
CA LEU A 144 -8.38 -44.89 7.29
C LEU A 144 -8.55 -43.72 6.29
N PHE A 145 -7.64 -42.77 6.27
CA PHE A 145 -7.65 -41.68 5.30
C PHE A 145 -7.07 -42.04 3.94
N THR A 146 -6.37 -43.16 3.79
CA THR A 146 -5.74 -43.57 2.51
C THR A 146 -6.68 -43.50 1.30
N PRO A 147 -7.96 -43.96 1.38
CA PRO A 147 -8.88 -43.84 0.22
C PRO A 147 -9.26 -42.43 -0.18
N PHE A 148 -8.99 -41.46 0.68
CA PHE A 148 -9.39 -40.04 0.50
C PHE A 148 -8.22 -39.13 0.20
N PHE A 149 -6.99 -39.59 0.07
CA PHE A 149 -5.81 -38.75 -0.12
C PHE A 149 -5.91 -37.89 -1.35
N ASP A 150 -6.52 -38.37 -2.43
CA ASP A 150 -6.71 -37.58 -3.66
C ASP A 150 -7.66 -36.37 -3.49
N GLN A 151 -8.41 -36.29 -2.41
CA GLN A 151 -9.31 -35.18 -2.10
C GLN A 151 -8.60 -34.01 -1.40
N PHE A 152 -7.33 -34.19 -1.05
CA PHE A 152 -6.53 -33.18 -0.37
C PHE A 152 -5.51 -32.55 -1.32
N TYR A 153 -5.29 -31.26 -1.17
CA TYR A 153 -4.30 -30.56 -2.00
C TYR A 153 -2.85 -30.77 -1.53
N ARG A 154 -2.65 -31.30 -0.34
CA ARG A 154 -1.38 -31.72 0.23
C ARG A 154 -1.53 -32.96 1.09
N GLU A 155 -0.40 -33.59 1.39
CA GLU A 155 -0.37 -34.73 2.33
C GLU A 155 -0.79 -34.32 3.73
N ILE A 156 -1.47 -35.21 4.43
CA ILE A 156 -1.86 -35.06 5.83
C ILE A 156 -0.62 -35.25 6.69
N GLN A 157 -0.29 -34.24 7.48
CA GLN A 157 0.87 -34.28 8.36
C GLN A 157 0.47 -34.71 9.78
N ARG A 158 1.46 -35.06 10.59
CA ARG A 158 1.28 -35.47 11.98
C ARG A 158 0.53 -34.41 12.81
N GLU A 159 0.84 -33.14 12.61
CA GLU A 159 0.19 -32.01 13.26
C GLU A 159 -1.28 -31.87 12.89
N ASP A 160 -1.67 -32.29 11.71
CA ASP A 160 -3.08 -32.28 11.28
C ASP A 160 -3.88 -33.33 12.04
N TYR A 161 -3.34 -34.53 12.20
CA TYR A 161 -3.94 -35.57 13.04
C TYR A 161 -4.05 -35.09 14.48
N LYS A 162 -3.01 -34.48 15.04
CA LYS A 162 -3.04 -33.90 16.38
C LYS A 162 -4.18 -32.91 16.56
N ARG A 163 -4.29 -31.96 15.66
CA ARG A 163 -5.37 -30.96 15.67
C ARG A 163 -6.75 -31.57 15.50
N LEU A 164 -6.84 -32.67 14.78
CA LEU A 164 -8.10 -33.39 14.55
C LEU A 164 -8.59 -34.07 15.83
N ILE A 165 -7.72 -34.80 16.52
CA ILE A 165 -8.06 -35.54 17.75
C ILE A 165 -8.23 -34.65 18.97
N GLU A 166 -7.57 -33.48 19.01
CA GLU A 166 -7.75 -32.49 20.07
C GLU A 166 -9.11 -31.76 20.00
N LYS A 167 -9.89 -31.97 18.94
CA LYS A 167 -11.25 -31.41 18.85
C LYS A 167 -12.18 -32.01 19.86
N PRO A 168 -12.91 -31.20 20.63
CA PRO A 168 -13.85 -31.74 21.63
C PRO A 168 -14.98 -32.51 20.94
N MET A 169 -15.43 -33.63 21.57
CA MET A 169 -16.50 -34.49 21.08
C MET A 169 -17.80 -33.69 20.79
N SER A 170 -18.04 -32.62 21.53
CA SER A 170 -19.17 -31.72 21.28
C SER A 170 -19.13 -31.02 19.91
N SER A 171 -17.94 -30.80 19.35
CA SER A 171 -17.76 -30.30 17.99
C SER A 171 -18.05 -31.36 16.93
N ILE A 172 -17.75 -32.58 17.22
CA ILE A 172 -18.03 -33.76 16.34
C ILE A 172 -19.53 -34.02 16.28
N THR A 173 -20.21 -34.07 17.44
CA THR A 173 -21.65 -34.36 17.52
C THR A 173 -22.53 -33.26 16.99
N ARG A 174 -22.06 -32.00 16.98
CA ARG A 174 -22.79 -30.83 16.45
C ARG A 174 -22.36 -30.47 15.02
N PHE A 175 -21.54 -31.29 14.38
CA PHE A 175 -21.07 -31.03 13.05
C PHE A 175 -22.20 -31.13 12.02
N ASP A 176 -22.37 -30.06 11.26
CA ASP A 176 -23.37 -29.93 10.19
C ASP A 176 -22.66 -30.01 8.84
N VAL A 177 -22.85 -31.12 8.13
CA VAL A 177 -22.23 -31.37 6.83
C VAL A 177 -22.63 -30.29 5.81
N LYS A 178 -23.90 -29.86 5.80
CA LYS A 178 -24.36 -28.82 4.85
C LYS A 178 -23.65 -27.51 5.05
N LYS A 179 -23.52 -27.08 6.31
CA LYS A 179 -22.78 -25.85 6.64
C LYS A 179 -21.29 -25.96 6.29
N ALA A 180 -20.70 -27.13 6.46
CA ALA A 180 -19.32 -27.35 6.06
C ALA A 180 -19.16 -27.28 4.54
N ASP A 181 -20.08 -27.82 3.76
CA ASP A 181 -20.08 -27.77 2.30
C ASP A 181 -20.32 -26.33 1.79
N GLU A 182 -21.22 -25.58 2.40
CA GLU A 182 -21.46 -24.17 2.08
C GLU A 182 -20.21 -23.31 2.37
N LEU A 183 -19.55 -23.56 3.51
CA LEU A 183 -18.30 -22.90 3.85
C LEU A 183 -17.20 -23.22 2.85
N MET A 184 -17.01 -24.50 2.50
CA MET A 184 -15.99 -24.92 1.52
C MET A 184 -16.26 -24.29 0.15
N ALA A 185 -17.51 -24.26 -0.31
CA ALA A 185 -17.88 -23.61 -1.57
C ALA A 185 -17.59 -22.10 -1.56
N SER A 186 -17.83 -21.43 -0.43
CA SER A 186 -17.46 -20.01 -0.25
C SER A 186 -15.96 -19.79 -0.33
N LEU A 187 -15.18 -20.62 0.38
CA LEU A 187 -13.71 -20.55 0.38
C LEU A 187 -13.13 -20.83 -1.01
N GLU A 188 -13.69 -21.80 -1.74
CA GLU A 188 -13.28 -22.06 -3.14
C GLU A 188 -13.52 -20.87 -4.06
N LYS A 189 -14.63 -20.14 -3.87
CA LYS A 189 -14.92 -18.93 -4.60
C LYS A 189 -13.88 -17.84 -4.30
N GLU A 190 -13.52 -17.68 -3.04
CA GLU A 190 -12.47 -16.74 -2.63
C GLU A 190 -11.10 -17.14 -3.21
N ILE A 191 -10.74 -18.42 -3.19
CA ILE A 191 -9.52 -18.94 -3.80
C ILE A 191 -9.48 -18.60 -5.31
N LYS A 192 -10.60 -18.77 -6.02
CA LYS A 192 -10.68 -18.40 -7.44
C LYS A 192 -10.42 -16.91 -7.66
N GLN A 193 -10.96 -16.06 -6.80
CA GLN A 193 -10.71 -14.61 -6.85
C GLN A 193 -9.23 -14.26 -6.57
N VAL A 194 -8.64 -14.83 -5.51
CA VAL A 194 -7.23 -14.60 -5.19
C VAL A 194 -6.31 -15.08 -6.31
N ARG A 195 -6.56 -16.24 -6.88
CA ARG A 195 -5.81 -16.75 -8.05
C ARG A 195 -5.97 -15.87 -9.28
N HIS A 196 -7.15 -15.28 -9.47
CA HIS A 196 -7.38 -14.30 -10.53
C HIS A 196 -6.51 -13.06 -10.31
N HIS A 197 -6.51 -12.47 -9.11
CA HIS A 197 -5.68 -11.31 -8.76
C HIS A 197 -4.18 -11.61 -8.89
N LEU A 198 -3.72 -12.79 -8.52
CA LEU A 198 -2.32 -13.20 -8.71
C LEU A 198 -1.93 -13.26 -10.19
N ARG A 199 -2.83 -13.71 -11.06
CA ARG A 199 -2.59 -13.73 -12.52
C ARG A 199 -2.64 -12.33 -13.16
N HIS A 200 -3.46 -11.43 -12.58
CA HIS A 200 -3.66 -10.05 -13.03
C HIS A 200 -3.13 -9.05 -12.00
N LEU A 201 -1.90 -9.29 -11.51
CA LEU A 201 -1.34 -8.55 -10.38
C LEU A 201 -1.17 -7.04 -10.67
N THR A 202 -0.92 -6.66 -11.91
CA THR A 202 -0.78 -5.24 -12.28
C THR A 202 -2.12 -4.52 -12.14
N ASP A 203 -3.19 -5.11 -12.64
CA ASP A 203 -4.54 -4.52 -12.55
C ASP A 203 -5.00 -4.43 -11.08
N TYR A 204 -4.67 -5.47 -10.29
CA TYR A 204 -4.93 -5.46 -8.85
C TYR A 204 -4.18 -4.34 -8.14
N ALA A 205 -2.89 -4.11 -8.47
CA ALA A 205 -2.11 -3.03 -7.90
C ALA A 205 -2.64 -1.64 -8.33
N ILE A 206 -3.08 -1.47 -9.57
CA ILE A 206 -3.70 -0.23 -10.05
C ILE A 206 -4.98 0.05 -9.24
N ALA A 207 -5.87 -0.91 -9.12
CA ALA A 207 -7.11 -0.76 -8.34
C ALA A 207 -6.83 -0.43 -6.85
N TRP A 208 -5.76 -1.01 -6.28
CA TRP A 208 -5.33 -0.67 -4.93
C TRP A 208 -4.88 0.79 -4.81
N PHE A 209 -4.08 1.31 -5.76
CA PHE A 209 -3.67 2.72 -5.78
C PHE A 209 -4.86 3.66 -6.02
N GLU A 210 -5.83 3.29 -6.86
CA GLU A 210 -7.07 4.04 -7.06
C GLU A 210 -7.87 4.15 -5.77
N THR A 211 -8.02 3.04 -5.03
CA THR A 211 -8.67 3.03 -3.71
C THR A 211 -7.94 3.96 -2.71
N LEU A 212 -6.60 3.97 -2.72
CA LEU A 212 -5.83 4.90 -1.88
C LEU A 212 -6.08 6.35 -2.28
N LYS A 213 -6.13 6.65 -3.59
CA LYS A 213 -6.40 7.98 -4.10
C LYS A 213 -7.79 8.47 -3.67
N GLU A 214 -8.81 7.63 -3.80
CA GLU A 214 -10.17 7.97 -3.36
C GLU A 214 -10.23 8.24 -1.84
N LYS A 215 -9.59 7.37 -1.06
CA LYS A 215 -9.66 7.42 0.40
C LYS A 215 -8.84 8.56 1.02
N TYR A 216 -7.68 8.87 0.43
CA TYR A 216 -6.71 9.79 1.02
C TYR A 216 -6.31 10.97 0.13
N GLY A 217 -6.77 11.02 -1.13
CA GLY A 217 -6.37 12.03 -2.11
C GLY A 217 -7.06 13.39 -1.90
N LYS A 218 -8.22 13.41 -1.24
CA LYS A 218 -8.98 14.65 -1.02
C LYS A 218 -8.13 15.70 -0.28
N GLY A 219 -8.02 16.90 -0.85
CA GLY A 219 -7.24 17.99 -0.29
C GLY A 219 -5.72 17.88 -0.53
N ARG A 220 -5.27 16.90 -1.33
CA ARG A 220 -3.87 16.73 -1.73
C ARG A 220 -3.62 17.01 -3.20
N ASP A 221 -4.52 17.77 -3.81
CA ASP A 221 -4.35 18.21 -5.20
C ASP A 221 -3.12 19.12 -5.33
N ARG A 222 -2.49 19.04 -6.50
CA ARG A 222 -1.34 19.89 -6.80
C ARG A 222 -1.80 21.36 -6.80
N LYS A 223 -1.18 22.18 -5.96
CA LYS A 223 -1.36 23.65 -5.92
C LYS A 223 -0.31 24.37 -6.74
N THR A 224 0.78 23.71 -7.10
CA THR A 224 1.91 24.28 -7.85
C THR A 224 1.57 24.32 -9.34
N GLU A 225 1.69 25.47 -9.96
CA GLU A 225 1.66 25.62 -11.41
C GLU A 225 3.04 25.31 -12.00
N LEU A 226 3.06 24.61 -13.14
CA LEU A 226 4.27 24.42 -13.93
C LEU A 226 4.27 25.47 -15.04
N ARG A 227 5.21 26.41 -14.96
CA ARG A 227 5.40 27.45 -15.98
C ARG A 227 6.82 27.36 -16.53
N GLN A 228 6.97 27.63 -17.81
CA GLN A 228 8.26 28.01 -18.40
C GLN A 228 8.27 29.52 -18.53
N PHE A 229 9.29 30.15 -17.96
CA PHE A 229 9.46 31.59 -18.11
C PHE A 229 10.23 31.85 -19.40
N ASP A 230 9.69 32.74 -20.23
CA ASP A 230 10.46 33.36 -21.30
C ASP A 230 11.56 34.25 -20.69
N ARG A 231 12.68 34.43 -21.40
CA ARG A 231 13.76 35.28 -20.92
C ARG A 231 13.21 36.70 -20.67
N VAL A 232 13.20 37.12 -19.42
CA VAL A 232 12.85 38.50 -19.06
C VAL A 232 14.07 39.36 -19.27
N GLU A 233 14.00 40.31 -20.20
CA GLU A 233 15.03 41.35 -20.37
C GLU A 233 14.88 42.37 -19.26
N ALA A 234 16.02 42.87 -18.73
CA ALA A 234 15.99 43.95 -17.73
C ALA A 234 15.29 45.16 -18.33
N ALA A 235 14.41 45.77 -17.55
CA ALA A 235 13.77 47.03 -17.97
C ALA A 235 14.86 48.09 -18.27
N GLN A 236 14.94 48.53 -19.49
CA GLN A 236 15.79 49.68 -19.90
C GLN A 236 15.26 50.98 -19.35
#